data_8ec7f04d90d03ed2b76e30d018055920
#
_entry.id   8ec7f04d90d03ed2b76e30d018055920
#
_cell.length_a   1.000
_cell.length_b   1.000
_cell.length_c   1.000
_cell.angle_alpha   90.00
_cell.angle_beta   90.00
_cell.angle_gamma   90.00
#
_symmetry.space_group_name_H-M   'P 1'
#
loop_
_entity.id
_entity.type
_entity.pdbx_description
1 polymer ?
#
loop_
_entity_poly.entity_id
_entity_poly.type
_entity_poly.pdbx_seq_one_letter_code
_entity_poly.pdbx_strand_id
1 'polypeptide(L)'
;MVNGKDVIAEPTHRMARYGVGYVPEERAIFASLSTEENLMLPPQVASGGMSVDEIYGMFPNLLERRSSPGTKLSGGEQQMLAMARVLRTGAKLLLLDEITEGLAPVIVKKLGEVIVELKKRGFTIVLVEQNFRFAAPLADRHYVLEHGEIIATITKEELPGKMDWLHQTLGV
;
A
#
# COMPACT_ATOMS: atom_id res chain seq x y z
N MET A 1 9.79 -9.03 14.01
CA MET A 1 11.17 -8.82 13.49
C MET A 1 11.10 -8.30 12.06
N VAL A 2 11.94 -7.33 11.70
CA VAL A 2 12.09 -6.81 10.32
C VAL A 2 13.52 -7.04 9.88
N ASN A 3 13.72 -7.73 8.74
CA ASN A 3 15.05 -8.08 8.23
C ASN A 3 15.98 -8.72 9.29
N GLY A 4 15.43 -9.62 10.11
CA GLY A 4 16.17 -10.33 11.18
C GLY A 4 16.45 -9.50 12.44
N LYS A 5 16.01 -8.24 12.52
CA LYS A 5 16.14 -7.37 13.70
C LYS A 5 14.83 -7.30 14.46
N ASP A 6 14.91 -7.40 15.79
CA ASP A 6 13.77 -7.08 16.64
C ASP A 6 13.58 -5.56 16.69
N VAL A 7 12.41 -5.10 16.27
CA VAL A 7 12.07 -3.68 16.17
C VAL A 7 10.88 -3.29 17.04
N ILE A 8 10.42 -4.20 17.93
CA ILE A 8 9.20 -3.98 18.71
C ILE A 8 9.30 -2.74 19.62
N ALA A 9 10.49 -2.48 20.16
CA ALA A 9 10.75 -1.34 21.04
C ALA A 9 11.23 -0.08 20.30
N GLU A 10 11.38 -0.16 18.98
CA GLU A 10 11.87 0.99 18.19
C GLU A 10 10.77 2.03 17.98
N PRO A 11 11.09 3.32 18.08
CA PRO A 11 10.14 4.38 17.77
C PRO A 11 9.66 4.30 16.32
N THR A 12 8.37 4.56 16.08
CA THR A 12 7.72 4.44 14.77
C THR A 12 8.44 5.22 13.67
N HIS A 13 8.96 6.42 13.96
CA HIS A 13 9.68 7.24 12.99
C HIS A 13 11.00 6.61 12.48
N ARG A 14 11.53 5.60 13.19
CA ARG A 14 12.73 4.87 12.75
C ARG A 14 12.42 3.71 11.82
N MET A 15 11.14 3.28 11.70
CA MET A 15 10.76 2.14 10.88
C MET A 15 11.20 2.30 9.42
N ALA A 16 11.16 3.52 8.88
CA ALA A 16 11.62 3.79 7.52
C ALA A 16 13.09 3.39 7.31
N ARG A 17 13.96 3.54 8.31
CA ARG A 17 15.39 3.14 8.26
C ARG A 17 15.60 1.64 8.22
N TYR A 18 14.59 0.87 8.61
CA TYR A 18 14.58 -0.60 8.50
C TYR A 18 13.97 -1.08 7.17
N GLY A 19 13.69 -0.15 6.24
CA GLY A 19 13.13 -0.46 4.93
C GLY A 19 11.61 -0.68 4.95
N VAL A 20 10.92 -0.17 5.97
CA VAL A 20 9.46 -0.22 6.08
C VAL A 20 8.88 1.05 5.49
N GLY A 21 7.99 0.91 4.51
CA GLY A 21 7.19 1.99 3.95
C GLY A 21 5.74 1.86 4.40
N TYR A 22 5.11 2.95 4.80
CA TYR A 22 3.73 2.97 5.27
C TYR A 22 2.87 3.91 4.43
N VAL A 23 1.75 3.40 3.96
CA VAL A 23 0.71 4.15 3.26
C VAL A 23 -0.54 4.10 4.12
N PRO A 24 -0.88 5.18 4.84
CA PRO A 24 -2.06 5.24 5.69
C PRO A 24 -3.35 5.43 4.88
N GLU A 25 -4.48 5.13 5.49
CA GLU A 25 -5.83 5.38 5.00
C GLU A 25 -6.04 6.85 4.58
N GLU A 26 -5.58 7.81 5.40
CA GLU A 26 -5.75 9.26 5.16
C GLU A 26 -4.87 9.80 4.03
N ARG A 27 -4.14 8.92 3.31
CA ARG A 27 -3.26 9.25 2.18
C ARG A 27 -2.03 10.11 2.53
N ALA A 28 -2.12 10.98 3.54
CA ALA A 28 -1.06 11.82 4.10
C ALA A 28 -0.23 12.58 3.04
N ILE A 29 -0.88 13.09 1.98
CA ILE A 29 -0.23 13.95 0.98
C ILE A 29 -0.17 15.41 1.46
N PHE A 30 0.77 16.17 0.93
CA PHE A 30 0.88 17.60 1.21
C PHE A 30 -0.02 18.38 0.24
N ALA A 31 -1.12 18.89 0.76
CA ALA A 31 -2.21 19.50 -0.01
C ALA A 31 -1.78 20.73 -0.83
N SER A 32 -0.86 21.54 -0.30
CA SER A 32 -0.36 22.78 -0.93
C SER A 32 0.77 22.53 -1.95
N LEU A 33 1.44 21.39 -1.88
CA LEU A 33 2.50 21.03 -2.81
C LEU A 33 1.93 20.44 -4.08
N SER A 34 2.63 20.63 -5.20
CA SER A 34 2.34 19.95 -6.46
C SER A 34 2.54 18.43 -6.32
N THR A 35 2.00 17.68 -7.26
CA THR A 35 2.23 16.22 -7.36
C THR A 35 3.72 15.89 -7.40
N GLU A 36 4.49 16.60 -8.21
CA GLU A 36 5.94 16.39 -8.35
C GLU A 36 6.70 16.73 -7.06
N GLU A 37 6.40 17.85 -6.41
CA GLU A 37 6.99 18.22 -5.12
C GLU A 37 6.64 17.17 -4.04
N ASN A 38 5.42 16.69 -4.00
CA ASN A 38 5.02 15.59 -3.12
C ASN A 38 5.88 14.33 -3.35
N LEU A 39 6.15 13.97 -4.62
CA LEU A 39 6.98 12.81 -4.96
C LEU A 39 8.44 13.01 -4.53
N MET A 40 8.95 14.23 -4.61
CA MET A 40 10.37 14.52 -4.31
C MET A 40 10.64 14.71 -2.82
N LEU A 41 9.63 14.96 -2.02
CA LEU A 41 9.78 15.29 -0.61
C LEU A 41 10.35 14.15 0.27
N PRO A 42 9.92 12.87 0.12
CA PRO A 42 10.44 11.80 0.98
C PRO A 42 11.92 11.54 0.71
N PRO A 43 12.75 11.45 1.77
CA PRO A 43 14.14 11.08 1.60
C PRO A 43 14.27 9.61 1.14
N GLN A 44 15.32 9.32 0.39
CA GLN A 44 15.71 7.93 0.17
C GLN A 44 16.28 7.35 1.46
N VAL A 45 15.69 6.26 1.93
CA VAL A 45 16.12 5.55 3.16
C VAL A 45 16.93 4.28 2.86
N ALA A 46 16.83 3.79 1.63
CA ALA A 46 17.61 2.65 1.13
C ALA A 46 17.87 2.80 -0.38
N SER A 47 18.83 2.03 -0.89
CA SER A 47 19.07 1.91 -2.33
C SER A 47 17.89 1.19 -3.02
N GLY A 48 17.67 1.49 -4.31
CA GLY A 48 16.65 0.81 -5.13
C GLY A 48 15.25 1.41 -4.99
N GLY A 49 15.14 2.66 -4.54
CA GLY A 49 13.90 3.44 -4.70
C GLY A 49 13.60 3.69 -6.17
N MET A 50 12.31 3.68 -6.53
CA MET A 50 11.89 3.91 -7.91
C MET A 50 12.21 5.33 -8.35
N SER A 51 12.68 5.49 -9.58
CA SER A 51 12.85 6.81 -10.21
C SER A 51 11.50 7.49 -10.45
N VAL A 52 11.53 8.79 -10.72
CA VAL A 52 10.31 9.55 -11.07
C VAL A 52 9.70 9.00 -12.36
N ASP A 53 10.53 8.65 -13.33
CA ASP A 53 10.07 8.09 -14.61
C ASP A 53 9.41 6.73 -14.44
N GLU A 54 9.95 5.86 -13.59
CA GLU A 54 9.32 4.58 -13.23
C GLU A 54 7.96 4.79 -12.54
N ILE A 55 7.87 5.77 -11.63
CA ILE A 55 6.61 6.15 -10.97
C ILE A 55 5.59 6.63 -12.00
N TYR A 56 5.97 7.52 -12.90
CA TYR A 56 5.06 8.03 -13.94
C TYR A 56 4.68 6.94 -14.96
N GLY A 57 5.56 5.98 -15.23
CA GLY A 57 5.22 4.79 -16.00
C GLY A 57 4.16 3.90 -15.32
N MET A 58 4.25 3.77 -13.99
CA MET A 58 3.28 3.00 -13.18
C MET A 58 1.95 3.75 -12.98
N PHE A 59 2.01 5.08 -12.83
CA PHE A 59 0.89 5.98 -12.57
C PHE A 59 0.86 7.14 -13.59
N PRO A 60 0.46 6.90 -14.87
CA PRO A 60 0.49 7.94 -15.91
C PRO A 60 -0.35 9.18 -15.60
N ASN A 61 -1.45 9.00 -14.87
CA ASN A 61 -2.31 10.10 -14.41
C ASN A 61 -1.58 11.08 -13.46
N LEU A 62 -0.58 10.62 -12.70
CA LEU A 62 0.24 11.51 -11.87
C LEU A 62 1.17 12.38 -12.74
N LEU A 63 1.64 11.87 -13.89
CA LEU A 63 2.40 12.67 -14.86
C LEU A 63 1.54 13.78 -15.45
N GLU A 64 0.31 13.47 -15.86
CA GLU A 64 -0.65 14.47 -16.37
C GLU A 64 -0.95 15.57 -15.35
N ARG A 65 -0.90 15.22 -14.06
CA ARG A 65 -1.17 16.11 -12.93
C ARG A 65 0.08 16.62 -12.22
N ARG A 66 1.28 16.45 -12.80
CA ARG A 66 2.56 16.74 -12.12
C ARG A 66 2.63 18.12 -11.47
N SER A 67 2.08 19.13 -12.12
CA SER A 67 2.06 20.53 -11.63
C SER A 67 0.81 20.88 -10.82
N SER A 68 -0.15 19.94 -10.66
CA SER A 68 -1.37 20.17 -9.91
C SER A 68 -1.09 20.08 -8.41
N PRO A 69 -1.59 21.02 -7.59
CA PRO A 69 -1.50 20.90 -6.15
C PRO A 69 -2.35 19.74 -5.64
N GLY A 70 -1.95 19.13 -4.51
CA GLY A 70 -2.62 17.97 -3.92
C GLY A 70 -4.13 18.16 -3.69
N THR A 71 -4.56 19.41 -3.40
CA THR A 71 -5.97 19.78 -3.25
C THR A 71 -6.81 19.62 -4.52
N LYS A 72 -6.18 19.57 -5.69
CA LYS A 72 -6.85 19.44 -7.00
C LYS A 72 -6.86 18.00 -7.51
N LEU A 73 -6.24 17.08 -6.79
CA LEU A 73 -6.26 15.66 -7.12
C LEU A 73 -7.55 15.01 -6.62
N SER A 74 -8.11 14.11 -7.42
CA SER A 74 -9.17 13.19 -6.97
C SER A 74 -8.66 12.28 -5.85
N GLY A 75 -9.57 11.70 -5.07
CA GLY A 75 -9.20 10.75 -4.01
C GLY A 75 -8.33 9.59 -4.51
N GLY A 76 -8.61 9.08 -5.70
CA GLY A 76 -7.79 8.03 -6.32
C GLY A 76 -6.41 8.50 -6.74
N GLU A 77 -6.27 9.70 -7.30
CA GLU A 77 -4.96 10.29 -7.62
C GLU A 77 -4.14 10.56 -6.35
N GLN A 78 -4.78 11.02 -5.29
CA GLN A 78 -4.14 11.21 -3.98
C GLN A 78 -3.63 9.87 -3.41
N GLN A 79 -4.41 8.79 -3.52
CA GLN A 79 -4.00 7.47 -3.06
C GLN A 79 -2.82 6.92 -3.86
N MET A 80 -2.86 7.07 -5.20
CA MET A 80 -1.72 6.71 -6.05
C MET A 80 -0.48 7.53 -5.72
N LEU A 81 -0.62 8.83 -5.44
CA LEU A 81 0.47 9.70 -5.02
C LEU A 81 1.06 9.27 -3.66
N ALA A 82 0.22 8.93 -2.69
CA ALA A 82 0.65 8.42 -1.39
C ALA A 82 1.51 7.15 -1.55
N MET A 83 1.05 6.20 -2.34
CA MET A 83 1.81 4.98 -2.65
C MET A 83 3.11 5.30 -3.40
N ALA A 84 3.06 6.14 -4.43
CA ALA A 84 4.21 6.54 -5.24
C ALA A 84 5.33 7.18 -4.40
N ARG A 85 4.98 8.02 -3.42
CA ARG A 85 5.93 8.64 -2.49
C ARG A 85 6.72 7.60 -1.71
N VAL A 86 6.04 6.55 -1.22
CA VAL A 86 6.69 5.47 -0.47
C VAL A 86 7.60 4.64 -1.37
N LEU A 87 7.20 4.34 -2.60
CA LEU A 87 8.00 3.57 -3.55
C LEU A 87 9.34 4.25 -3.91
N ARG A 88 9.41 5.59 -3.83
CA ARG A 88 10.64 6.34 -4.06
C ARG A 88 11.67 6.19 -2.94
N THR A 89 11.25 5.86 -1.72
CA THR A 89 12.14 5.82 -0.54
C THR A 89 13.15 4.68 -0.58
N GLY A 90 12.93 3.64 -1.37
CA GLY A 90 13.72 2.40 -1.37
C GLY A 90 13.22 1.35 -0.38
N ALA A 91 12.14 1.62 0.36
CA ALA A 91 11.50 0.63 1.23
C ALA A 91 11.04 -0.59 0.41
N LYS A 92 11.25 -1.79 0.94
CA LYS A 92 10.86 -3.07 0.30
C LYS A 92 9.78 -3.82 1.07
N LEU A 93 9.53 -3.47 2.32
CA LEU A 93 8.39 -3.93 3.10
C LEU A 93 7.36 -2.79 3.14
N LEU A 94 6.22 -3.00 2.52
CA LEU A 94 5.14 -2.02 2.46
C LEU A 94 4.01 -2.43 3.40
N LEU A 95 3.58 -1.48 4.22
CA LEU A 95 2.36 -1.56 5.02
C LEU A 95 1.32 -0.68 4.34
N LEU A 96 0.26 -1.27 3.82
CA LEU A 96 -0.82 -0.61 3.09
C LEU A 96 -2.10 -0.74 3.91
N ASP A 97 -2.63 0.39 4.36
CA ASP A 97 -3.74 0.45 5.30
C ASP A 97 -4.97 1.05 4.63
N GLU A 98 -5.99 0.21 4.42
CA GLU A 98 -7.30 0.56 3.82
C GLU A 98 -7.20 1.42 2.55
N ILE A 99 -6.27 1.03 1.66
CA ILE A 99 -5.93 1.83 0.48
C ILE A 99 -7.03 1.91 -0.58
N THR A 100 -8.11 1.14 -0.43
CA THR A 100 -9.23 1.13 -1.39
C THR A 100 -10.46 1.88 -0.91
N GLU A 101 -10.46 2.36 0.34
CA GLU A 101 -11.64 2.99 0.93
C GLU A 101 -12.08 4.26 0.18
N GLY A 102 -13.38 4.34 -0.12
CA GLY A 102 -13.99 5.48 -0.80
C GLY A 102 -13.51 5.72 -2.24
N LEU A 103 -12.87 4.73 -2.88
CA LEU A 103 -12.36 4.86 -4.24
C LEU A 103 -13.29 4.23 -5.29
N ALA A 104 -13.28 4.82 -6.49
CA ALA A 104 -13.99 4.27 -7.64
C ALA A 104 -13.41 2.89 -8.05
N PRO A 105 -14.25 1.94 -8.53
CA PRO A 105 -13.80 0.59 -8.88
C PRO A 105 -12.62 0.53 -9.88
N VAL A 106 -12.55 1.47 -10.80
CA VAL A 106 -11.44 1.57 -11.77
C VAL A 106 -10.10 1.85 -11.08
N ILE A 107 -10.12 2.66 -10.01
CA ILE A 107 -8.92 2.97 -9.23
C ILE A 107 -8.52 1.77 -8.37
N VAL A 108 -9.48 1.13 -7.72
CA VAL A 108 -9.26 -0.11 -6.94
C VAL A 108 -8.59 -1.17 -7.82
N LYS A 109 -9.11 -1.38 -9.04
CA LYS A 109 -8.49 -2.31 -10.01
C LYS A 109 -7.04 -1.91 -10.32
N LYS A 110 -6.78 -0.63 -10.59
CA LYS A 110 -5.43 -0.12 -10.89
C LYS A 110 -4.47 -0.34 -9.72
N LEU A 111 -4.90 -0.11 -8.47
CA LEU A 111 -4.09 -0.38 -7.28
C LEU A 111 -3.76 -1.88 -7.15
N GLY A 112 -4.71 -2.75 -7.45
CA GLY A 112 -4.49 -4.21 -7.49
C GLY A 112 -3.41 -4.60 -8.51
N GLU A 113 -3.47 -4.06 -9.73
CA GLU A 113 -2.46 -4.27 -10.76
C GLU A 113 -1.06 -3.81 -10.29
N VAL A 114 -0.99 -2.67 -9.61
CA VAL A 114 0.26 -2.15 -9.03
C VAL A 114 0.80 -3.09 -7.95
N ILE A 115 -0.04 -3.59 -7.05
CA ILE A 115 0.37 -4.55 -6.01
C ILE A 115 0.95 -5.81 -6.65
N VAL A 116 0.30 -6.36 -7.67
CA VAL A 116 0.81 -7.54 -8.40
C VAL A 116 2.18 -7.26 -9.02
N GLU A 117 2.36 -6.09 -9.63
CA GLU A 117 3.65 -5.70 -10.20
C GLU A 117 4.74 -5.54 -9.15
N LEU A 118 4.42 -4.92 -8.00
CA LEU A 118 5.35 -4.77 -6.88
C LEU A 118 5.77 -6.12 -6.30
N LYS A 119 4.85 -7.09 -6.18
CA LYS A 119 5.17 -8.46 -5.76
C LYS A 119 6.18 -9.11 -6.71
N LYS A 120 6.00 -8.96 -8.03
CA LYS A 120 6.97 -9.46 -9.04
C LYS A 120 8.35 -8.82 -8.90
N ARG A 121 8.40 -7.56 -8.45
CA ARG A 121 9.65 -6.84 -8.18
C ARG A 121 10.26 -7.14 -6.80
N GLY A 122 9.74 -8.15 -6.09
CA GLY A 122 10.27 -8.64 -4.82
C GLY A 122 9.90 -7.78 -3.61
N PHE A 123 8.86 -6.97 -3.68
CA PHE A 123 8.33 -6.29 -2.50
C PHE A 123 7.58 -7.28 -1.60
N THR A 124 7.75 -7.12 -0.29
CA THR A 124 6.90 -7.74 0.73
C THR A 124 5.80 -6.76 1.10
N ILE A 125 4.55 -7.19 1.05
CA ILE A 125 3.41 -6.30 1.27
C ILE A 125 2.55 -6.87 2.39
N VAL A 126 2.29 -6.07 3.41
CA VAL A 126 1.24 -6.29 4.41
C VAL A 126 0.10 -5.37 4.04
N LEU A 127 -1.02 -5.96 3.63
CA LEU A 127 -2.22 -5.25 3.21
C LEU A 127 -3.29 -5.42 4.28
N VAL A 128 -3.72 -4.33 4.90
CA VAL A 128 -4.87 -4.28 5.82
C VAL A 128 -6.06 -3.77 5.02
N GLU A 129 -7.12 -4.56 4.94
CA GLU A 129 -8.29 -4.24 4.12
C GLU A 129 -9.56 -4.87 4.68
N GLN A 130 -10.64 -4.12 4.68
CA GLN A 130 -11.99 -4.63 4.90
C GLN A 130 -12.59 -5.18 3.59
N ASN A 131 -12.15 -4.66 2.45
CA ASN A 131 -12.58 -5.12 1.13
C ASN A 131 -11.94 -6.48 0.80
N PHE A 132 -12.52 -7.55 1.34
CA PHE A 132 -12.04 -8.91 1.14
C PHE A 132 -11.96 -9.29 -0.35
N ARG A 133 -12.92 -8.86 -1.18
CA ARG A 133 -12.92 -9.14 -2.62
C ARG A 133 -11.70 -8.58 -3.34
N PHE A 134 -11.18 -7.45 -2.84
CA PHE A 134 -9.95 -6.87 -3.34
C PHE A 134 -8.72 -7.61 -2.80
N ALA A 135 -8.67 -7.89 -1.51
CA ALA A 135 -7.50 -8.49 -0.86
C ALA A 135 -7.28 -9.96 -1.24
N ALA A 136 -8.36 -10.75 -1.36
CA ALA A 136 -8.33 -12.20 -1.55
C ALA A 136 -7.43 -12.66 -2.72
N PRO A 137 -7.55 -12.12 -3.94
CA PRO A 137 -6.72 -12.57 -5.08
C PRO A 137 -5.25 -12.11 -4.99
N LEU A 138 -4.94 -11.11 -4.17
CA LEU A 138 -3.62 -10.46 -4.11
C LEU A 138 -2.68 -11.14 -3.11
N ALA A 139 -3.23 -11.66 -2.00
CA ALA A 139 -2.45 -12.17 -0.89
C ALA A 139 -2.03 -13.63 -1.08
N ASP A 140 -0.86 -13.97 -0.56
CA ASP A 140 -0.36 -15.35 -0.48
C ASP A 140 -0.76 -16.01 0.84
N ARG A 141 -1.12 -15.18 1.84
CA ARG A 141 -1.59 -15.58 3.17
C ARG A 141 -2.52 -14.52 3.72
N HIS A 142 -3.57 -14.96 4.41
CA HIS A 142 -4.55 -14.10 5.05
C HIS A 142 -4.52 -14.32 6.56
N TYR A 143 -4.61 -13.24 7.30
CA TYR A 143 -4.82 -13.22 8.74
C TYR A 143 -6.18 -12.56 9.00
N VAL A 144 -7.08 -13.30 9.64
CA VAL A 144 -8.39 -12.75 10.02
C VAL A 144 -8.27 -12.23 11.44
N LEU A 145 -8.54 -10.93 11.62
CA LEU A 145 -8.51 -10.26 12.91
C LEU A 145 -9.93 -9.99 13.38
N GLU A 146 -10.18 -10.30 14.65
CA GLU A 146 -11.41 -9.96 15.36
C GLU A 146 -11.06 -9.53 16.78
N HIS A 147 -11.61 -8.41 17.24
CA HIS A 147 -11.36 -7.86 18.58
C HIS A 147 -9.86 -7.75 18.96
N GLY A 148 -8.99 -7.48 17.98
CA GLY A 148 -7.54 -7.35 18.21
C GLY A 148 -6.76 -8.66 18.24
N GLU A 149 -7.42 -9.80 18.00
CA GLU A 149 -6.80 -11.12 17.97
C GLU A 149 -6.85 -11.75 16.59
N ILE A 150 -5.82 -12.52 16.25
CA ILE A 150 -5.82 -13.33 15.02
C ILE A 150 -6.61 -14.60 15.28
N ILE A 151 -7.83 -14.67 14.71
CA ILE A 151 -8.71 -15.82 14.86
C ILE A 151 -8.48 -16.91 13.81
N ALA A 152 -7.87 -16.58 12.68
CA ALA A 152 -7.48 -17.54 11.64
C ALA A 152 -6.28 -17.06 10.83
N THR A 153 -5.51 -18.05 10.38
CA THR A 153 -4.48 -17.89 9.35
C THR A 153 -4.80 -18.83 8.20
N ILE A 154 -4.94 -18.29 6.98
CA ILE A 154 -5.41 -19.02 5.81
C ILE A 154 -4.41 -18.81 4.67
N THR A 155 -3.88 -19.86 4.10
CA THR A 155 -3.03 -19.77 2.90
C THR A 155 -3.87 -19.57 1.65
N LYS A 156 -3.23 -19.18 0.55
CA LYS A 156 -3.91 -19.00 -0.74
C LYS A 156 -4.57 -20.28 -1.21
N GLU A 157 -3.94 -21.44 -0.95
CA GLU A 157 -4.41 -22.76 -1.34
C GLU A 157 -5.64 -23.19 -0.53
N GLU A 158 -5.71 -22.81 0.74
CA GLU A 158 -6.82 -23.12 1.65
C GLU A 158 -8.03 -22.21 1.45
N LEU A 159 -7.81 -21.03 0.86
CA LEU A 159 -8.81 -19.98 0.73
C LEU A 159 -10.14 -20.46 0.10
N PRO A 160 -10.14 -21.23 -1.01
CA PRO A 160 -11.39 -21.67 -1.62
C PRO A 160 -12.27 -22.50 -0.67
N GLY A 161 -11.67 -23.32 0.20
CA GLY A 161 -12.40 -24.13 1.18
C GLY A 161 -12.87 -23.36 2.42
N LYS A 162 -12.49 -22.09 2.56
CA LYS A 162 -12.84 -21.24 3.70
C LYS A 162 -13.79 -20.09 3.35
N MET A 163 -14.22 -19.99 2.10
CA MET A 163 -15.02 -18.84 1.63
C MET A 163 -16.33 -18.66 2.39
N ASP A 164 -17.10 -19.74 2.60
CA ASP A 164 -18.37 -19.66 3.33
C ASP A 164 -18.19 -19.17 4.78
N TRP A 165 -17.16 -19.69 5.44
CA TRP A 165 -16.82 -19.26 6.79
C TRP A 165 -16.40 -17.78 6.83
N LEU A 166 -15.58 -17.33 5.86
CA LEU A 166 -15.16 -15.93 5.76
C LEU A 166 -16.34 -14.99 5.51
N HIS A 167 -17.27 -15.37 4.62
CA HIS A 167 -18.50 -14.59 4.40
C HIS A 167 -19.33 -14.44 5.68
N GLN A 168 -19.47 -15.50 6.45
CA GLN A 168 -20.20 -15.45 7.73
C GLN A 168 -19.46 -14.60 8.77
N THR A 169 -18.14 -14.72 8.87
CA THR A 169 -17.33 -14.05 9.87
C THR A 169 -17.14 -12.57 9.59
N LEU A 170 -16.90 -12.22 8.32
CA LEU A 170 -16.64 -10.82 7.90
C LEU A 170 -17.93 -10.07 7.52
N GLY A 171 -19.06 -10.75 7.40
CA GLY A 171 -20.32 -10.12 7.00
C GLY A 171 -20.36 -9.63 5.55
N VAL A 172 -19.61 -10.25 4.62
CA VAL A 172 -19.42 -9.83 3.22
C VAL A 172 -19.89 -10.86 2.22
#